data_2680eec952c8f2298994256c1c0ffa9b
#
_entry.id   2680eec952c8f2298994256c1c0ffa9b
#
_cell.length_a   1.000
_cell.length_b   1.000
_cell.length_c   1.000
_cell.angle_alpha   90.00
_cell.angle_beta   90.00
_cell.angle_gamma   90.00
#
_symmetry.space_group_name_H-M   'P 1'
#
loop_
_entity.id
_entity.type
_entity.pdbx_description
1 polymer ?
#
loop_
_entity_poly.entity_id
_entity_poly.type
_entity_poly.pdbx_seq_one_letter_code
_entity_poly.pdbx_strand_id
1 'polypeptide(L)'
;MKIKKVLYSLLFLCSVIQSYAQDTIKLKPYIENMKTVDVFIEGKKYNFLFDTGGAETIISPEIAKIINKEIYGSTTGFRMSGEIIKAQKADSISFLIGKTKIFHQTVGVWNLMSILPKEFTKIDGVLSLKSFAQNIITIEISKNILIIENNVSAKKSIKGKSLLTTRFANGIEGSELNIFVGIPKINRIYWFLFDSGNSGPLLLSNESSEIWKIKKETQTDNFEKNPEAEFIIGKKNLKIKPFARDIIYDGVLNFDAISKYVFTIDFKNKEVWFE
;
A
#
# COMPACT_ATOMS: atom_id res chain seq x y z
N MET A 1 27.27 48.83 13.21
CA MET A 1 26.44 47.95 14.05
C MET A 1 25.08 47.58 13.44
N LYS A 2 24.47 48.43 12.60
CA LYS A 2 23.15 48.15 11.95
C LYS A 2 23.20 47.08 10.82
N ILE A 3 24.26 47.00 10.05
CA ILE A 3 24.39 46.03 8.92
C ILE A 3 24.51 44.60 9.39
N LYS A 4 25.22 44.33 10.50
CA LYS A 4 25.32 42.96 11.06
C LYS A 4 23.99 42.43 11.55
N LYS A 5 23.11 43.23 12.12
CA LYS A 5 21.77 42.82 12.58
C LYS A 5 20.85 42.46 11.40
N VAL A 6 20.94 43.15 10.29
CA VAL A 6 20.16 42.87 9.08
C VAL A 6 20.63 41.52 8.46
N LEU A 7 21.94 41.27 8.46
CA LEU A 7 22.49 39.99 7.90
C LEU A 7 22.07 38.77 8.71
N TYR A 8 22.05 38.88 10.06
CA TYR A 8 21.55 37.79 10.92
C TYR A 8 20.04 37.56 10.78
N SER A 9 19.26 38.63 10.56
CA SER A 9 17.82 38.52 10.34
C SER A 9 17.50 37.85 8.98
N LEU A 10 18.28 38.13 7.93
CA LEU A 10 18.16 37.49 6.64
C LEU A 10 18.59 35.97 6.68
N LEU A 11 19.67 35.66 7.41
CA LEU A 11 20.11 34.27 7.63
C LEU A 11 19.09 33.46 8.44
N PHE A 12 18.42 34.09 9.43
CA PHE A 12 17.38 33.44 10.22
C PHE A 12 16.09 33.20 9.41
N LEU A 13 15.75 34.12 8.47
CA LEU A 13 14.61 33.95 7.58
C LEU A 13 14.84 32.81 6.55
N CYS A 14 16.06 32.62 6.11
CA CYS A 14 16.41 31.51 5.19
C CYS A 14 16.39 30.13 5.87
N SER A 15 16.54 30.05 7.18
CA SER A 15 16.56 28.78 7.91
C SER A 15 15.17 28.24 8.25
N VAL A 16 14.08 29.02 8.05
CA VAL A 16 12.70 28.63 8.40
C VAL A 16 11.91 28.08 7.19
N ILE A 17 12.43 28.21 5.98
CA ILE A 17 11.82 27.57 4.81
C ILE A 17 12.46 26.18 4.58
N GLN A 18 12.36 25.29 5.55
CA GLN A 18 12.32 23.89 5.23
C GLN A 18 10.96 23.61 4.59
N SER A 19 10.82 24.04 3.35
CA SER A 19 9.82 23.52 2.45
C SER A 19 10.10 22.03 2.36
N TYR A 20 9.32 21.20 3.04
CA TYR A 20 9.31 19.77 2.79
C TYR A 20 8.96 19.61 1.31
N ALA A 21 9.97 19.47 0.49
CA ALA A 21 9.78 19.23 -0.92
C ALA A 21 9.03 17.91 -1.06
N GLN A 22 8.10 17.87 -2.00
CA GLN A 22 7.52 16.63 -2.48
C GLN A 22 8.63 15.59 -2.72
N ASP A 23 8.45 14.37 -2.22
CA ASP A 23 9.46 13.31 -2.37
C ASP A 23 8.94 12.26 -3.36
N THR A 24 9.57 12.20 -4.52
CA THR A 24 9.20 11.24 -5.57
C THR A 24 10.11 10.02 -5.50
N ILE A 25 9.50 8.89 -5.22
CA ILE A 25 10.16 7.60 -5.01
C ILE A 25 9.90 6.73 -6.24
N LYS A 26 10.96 6.20 -6.83
CA LYS A 26 10.88 5.29 -7.95
C LYS A 26 10.73 3.86 -7.42
N LEU A 27 9.60 3.24 -7.74
CA LEU A 27 9.39 1.82 -7.54
C LEU A 27 10.15 1.02 -8.61
N LYS A 28 10.53 -0.20 -8.28
CA LYS A 28 11.23 -1.10 -9.20
C LYS A 28 10.31 -2.25 -9.59
N PRO A 29 10.27 -2.65 -10.86
CA PRO A 29 9.58 -3.87 -11.25
C PRO A 29 10.13 -5.07 -10.48
N TYR A 30 9.24 -5.94 -10.08
CA TYR A 30 9.51 -7.23 -9.49
C TYR A 30 8.73 -8.30 -10.26
N ILE A 31 8.50 -9.47 -9.70
CA ILE A 31 7.84 -10.59 -10.37
C ILE A 31 6.36 -10.27 -10.60
N GLU A 32 5.81 -10.72 -11.71
CA GLU A 32 4.37 -10.67 -12.02
C GLU A 32 3.73 -9.30 -11.76
N ASN A 33 4.35 -8.21 -12.20
CA ASN A 33 3.91 -6.83 -12.00
C ASN A 33 4.07 -6.26 -10.59
N MET A 34 4.37 -7.04 -9.56
CA MET A 34 4.66 -6.52 -8.22
C MET A 34 5.79 -5.48 -8.26
N LYS A 35 5.87 -4.65 -7.24
CA LYS A 35 6.86 -3.58 -7.15
C LYS A 35 7.68 -3.69 -5.88
N THR A 36 8.94 -3.31 -5.98
CA THR A 36 9.81 -3.15 -4.82
C THR A 36 10.28 -1.71 -4.70
N VAL A 37 10.77 -1.38 -3.51
CA VAL A 37 11.28 -0.05 -3.16
C VAL A 37 12.51 -0.19 -2.29
N ASP A 38 13.49 0.71 -2.48
CA ASP A 38 14.65 0.80 -1.60
C ASP A 38 14.25 1.48 -0.29
N VAL A 39 14.51 0.79 0.81
CA VAL A 39 14.33 1.28 2.17
C VAL A 39 15.68 1.29 2.86
N PHE A 40 16.05 2.40 3.50
CA PHE A 40 17.28 2.48 4.27
C PHE A 40 16.94 2.41 5.76
N ILE A 41 17.63 1.52 6.46
CA ILE A 41 17.53 1.34 7.92
C ILE A 41 18.95 1.44 8.45
N GLU A 42 19.22 2.38 9.37
CA GLU A 42 20.54 2.65 9.92
C GLU A 42 21.64 2.83 8.84
N GLY A 43 21.27 3.51 7.74
CA GLY A 43 22.18 3.80 6.61
C GLY A 43 22.40 2.64 5.64
N LYS A 44 21.93 1.43 5.95
CA LYS A 44 22.03 0.27 5.07
C LYS A 44 20.77 0.15 4.20
N LYS A 45 20.98 -0.15 2.92
CA LYS A 45 19.89 -0.32 1.93
C LYS A 45 19.33 -1.73 1.96
N TYR A 46 18.00 -1.84 1.92
CA TYR A 46 17.23 -3.07 1.84
C TYR A 46 16.18 -2.98 0.73
N ASN A 47 15.79 -4.12 0.18
CA ASN A 47 14.79 -4.23 -0.88
C ASN A 47 13.46 -4.69 -0.30
N PHE A 48 12.45 -3.81 -0.28
CA PHE A 48 11.13 -4.11 0.28
C PHE A 48 10.10 -4.29 -0.82
N LEU A 49 9.22 -5.27 -0.68
CA LEU A 49 8.01 -5.35 -1.48
C LEU A 49 7.09 -4.16 -1.13
N PHE A 50 6.63 -3.41 -2.12
CA PHE A 50 5.61 -2.39 -1.93
C PHE A 50 4.24 -3.04 -2.13
N ASP A 51 3.49 -3.17 -1.05
CA ASP A 51 2.23 -3.90 -1.01
C ASP A 51 1.15 -3.09 -0.31
N THR A 52 0.14 -2.64 -1.08
CA THR A 52 -0.97 -1.85 -0.53
C THR A 52 -2.02 -2.71 0.18
N GLY A 53 -2.05 -4.03 -0.08
CA GLY A 53 -2.90 -5.00 0.59
C GLY A 53 -2.25 -5.63 1.83
N GLY A 54 -0.94 -5.46 2.00
CA GLY A 54 -0.23 -5.85 3.21
C GLY A 54 -0.62 -4.95 4.38
N ALA A 55 -1.33 -5.48 5.36
CA ALA A 55 -1.84 -4.68 6.49
C ALA A 55 -0.72 -4.03 7.30
N GLU A 56 0.34 -4.77 7.56
CA GLU A 56 1.46 -4.40 8.42
C GLU A 56 2.75 -4.24 7.63
N THR A 57 3.59 -3.29 8.03
CA THR A 57 4.97 -3.20 7.53
C THR A 57 5.81 -4.24 8.25
N ILE A 58 6.56 -5.03 7.48
CA ILE A 58 7.29 -6.20 7.96
C ILE A 58 8.76 -6.07 7.61
N ILE A 59 9.64 -6.47 8.54
CA ILE A 59 11.07 -6.66 8.31
C ILE A 59 11.44 -8.13 8.45
N SER A 60 12.55 -8.55 7.82
CA SER A 60 13.08 -9.89 8.07
C SER A 60 13.70 -10.01 9.47
N PRO A 61 13.73 -11.21 10.08
CA PRO A 61 14.41 -11.44 11.35
C PRO A 61 15.92 -11.10 11.30
N GLU A 62 16.53 -11.21 10.12
CA GLU A 62 17.91 -10.82 9.87
C GLU A 62 18.12 -9.33 10.07
N ILE A 63 17.21 -8.47 9.54
CA ILE A 63 17.27 -7.02 9.75
C ILE A 63 17.18 -6.71 11.24
N ALA A 64 16.17 -7.24 11.94
CA ALA A 64 15.99 -6.98 13.36
C ALA A 64 17.24 -7.29 14.18
N LYS A 65 17.92 -8.41 13.88
CA LYS A 65 19.20 -8.78 14.50
C LYS A 65 20.32 -7.79 14.19
N ILE A 66 20.46 -7.38 12.92
CA ILE A 66 21.52 -6.45 12.49
C ILE A 66 21.40 -5.11 13.21
N ILE A 67 20.17 -4.59 13.38
CA ILE A 67 19.90 -3.32 14.06
C ILE A 67 19.70 -3.48 15.57
N ASN A 68 20.04 -4.64 16.11
CA ASN A 68 19.99 -4.98 17.54
C ASN A 68 18.62 -4.68 18.18
N LYS A 69 17.53 -5.08 17.49
CA LYS A 69 16.16 -4.98 18.01
C LYS A 69 15.71 -6.30 18.59
N GLU A 70 15.08 -6.20 19.76
CA GLU A 70 14.42 -7.35 20.37
C GLU A 70 13.26 -7.81 19.48
N ILE A 71 13.18 -9.11 19.24
CA ILE A 71 12.08 -9.77 18.55
C ILE A 71 11.23 -10.43 19.63
N TYR A 72 9.97 -10.01 19.73
CA TYR A 72 9.12 -10.42 20.83
C TYR A 72 7.67 -10.67 20.39
N GLY A 73 6.89 -11.26 21.31
CA GLY A 73 5.44 -11.40 21.19
C GLY A 73 4.99 -12.12 19.93
N SER A 74 3.75 -11.85 19.56
CA SER A 74 3.12 -12.36 18.36
C SER A 74 2.04 -11.39 17.90
N THR A 75 1.96 -11.14 16.61
CA THR A 75 0.78 -10.52 15.95
C THR A 75 0.09 -11.58 15.10
N THR A 76 -1.20 -11.43 14.89
CA THR A 76 -2.01 -12.34 14.10
C THR A 76 -2.59 -11.59 12.92
N GLY A 77 -2.20 -11.99 11.72
CA GLY A 77 -2.78 -11.54 10.46
C GLY A 77 -3.62 -12.64 9.80
N PHE A 78 -4.34 -12.27 8.77
CA PHE A 78 -5.12 -13.20 7.97
C PHE A 78 -4.71 -13.10 6.50
N ARG A 79 -4.53 -14.25 5.86
CA ARG A 79 -4.52 -14.30 4.40
C ARG A 79 -5.93 -14.02 3.87
N MET A 80 -6.03 -13.66 2.61
CA MET A 80 -7.34 -13.50 1.94
C MET A 80 -8.24 -14.74 2.07
N SER A 81 -7.64 -15.93 2.17
CA SER A 81 -8.34 -17.20 2.41
C SER A 81 -8.89 -17.39 3.83
N GLY A 82 -8.61 -16.45 4.76
CA GLY A 82 -8.92 -16.63 6.18
C GLY A 82 -7.89 -17.43 6.97
N GLU A 83 -6.83 -17.94 6.32
CA GLU A 83 -5.72 -18.61 6.99
C GLU A 83 -5.00 -17.64 7.93
N ILE A 84 -4.76 -18.09 9.17
CA ILE A 84 -4.08 -17.31 10.20
C ILE A 84 -2.57 -17.33 9.95
N ILE A 85 -1.98 -16.14 9.88
CA ILE A 85 -0.53 -15.94 9.87
C ILE A 85 -0.13 -15.37 11.22
N LYS A 86 0.91 -15.95 11.82
CA LYS A 86 1.55 -15.42 13.02
C LYS A 86 2.90 -14.83 12.67
N ALA A 87 3.12 -13.58 13.04
CA ALA A 87 4.41 -12.91 12.95
C ALA A 87 4.86 -12.46 14.34
N GLN A 88 6.15 -12.30 14.55
CA GLN A 88 6.68 -11.64 15.73
C GLN A 88 6.73 -10.13 15.53
N LYS A 89 7.13 -9.38 16.53
CA LYS A 89 7.18 -7.91 16.52
C LYS A 89 8.56 -7.39 16.87
N ALA A 90 8.85 -6.17 16.40
CA ALA A 90 9.97 -5.37 16.87
C ALA A 90 9.56 -3.89 16.89
N ASP A 91 10.11 -3.12 17.82
CA ASP A 91 9.71 -1.75 18.08
C ASP A 91 10.74 -0.70 17.71
N SER A 92 10.26 0.53 17.55
CA SER A 92 11.06 1.75 17.47
C SER A 92 12.09 1.71 16.34
N ILE A 93 11.60 1.51 15.11
CA ILE A 93 12.42 1.41 13.90
C ILE A 93 12.14 2.60 12.99
N SER A 94 13.20 3.24 12.52
CA SER A 94 13.11 4.33 11.53
C SER A 94 13.54 3.84 10.16
N PHE A 95 12.70 4.10 9.16
CA PHE A 95 13.00 3.89 7.75
C PHE A 95 13.29 5.24 7.08
N LEU A 96 14.23 5.25 6.14
CA LEU A 96 14.39 6.33 5.18
C LEU A 96 13.96 5.81 3.80
N ILE A 97 12.94 6.42 3.23
CA ILE A 97 12.38 6.07 1.91
C ILE A 97 12.46 7.31 1.06
N GLY A 98 13.27 7.27 0.00
CA GLY A 98 13.66 8.50 -0.70
C GLY A 98 14.40 9.45 0.24
N LYS A 99 13.82 10.60 0.51
CA LYS A 99 14.33 11.61 1.47
C LYS A 99 13.51 11.66 2.76
N THR A 100 12.42 10.90 2.82
CA THR A 100 11.45 10.95 3.92
C THR A 100 11.79 9.92 4.98
N LYS A 101 11.97 10.39 6.21
CA LYS A 101 12.14 9.53 7.38
C LYS A 101 10.78 9.17 7.96
N ILE A 102 10.53 7.88 8.11
CA ILE A 102 9.30 7.32 8.66
C ILE A 102 9.65 6.54 9.92
N PHE A 103 8.98 6.83 11.01
CA PHE A 103 9.14 6.12 12.28
C PHE A 103 8.00 5.14 12.47
N HIS A 104 8.36 3.90 12.82
CA HIS A 104 7.42 2.85 13.21
C HIS A 104 7.57 2.57 14.69
N GLN A 105 6.45 2.69 15.42
CA GLN A 105 6.42 2.26 16.82
C GLN A 105 6.59 0.75 16.89
N THR A 106 5.87 0.02 16.05
CA THR A 106 5.90 -1.44 15.95
C THR A 106 5.90 -1.85 14.47
N VAL A 107 6.65 -2.87 14.12
CA VAL A 107 6.63 -3.55 12.82
C VAL A 107 6.52 -5.06 13.02
N GLY A 108 5.95 -5.76 12.06
CA GLY A 108 6.00 -7.21 12.01
C GLY A 108 7.42 -7.72 11.71
N VAL A 109 7.74 -8.87 12.26
CA VAL A 109 8.99 -9.56 11.97
C VAL A 109 8.67 -10.94 11.41
N TRP A 110 8.94 -11.11 10.13
CA TRP A 110 8.66 -12.36 9.42
C TRP A 110 9.57 -12.55 8.21
N ASN A 111 9.91 -13.80 7.94
CA ASN A 111 10.73 -14.13 6.76
C ASN A 111 9.84 -14.39 5.55
N LEU A 112 9.57 -13.35 4.75
CA LEU A 112 8.76 -13.46 3.53
C LEU A 112 9.36 -14.49 2.54
N MET A 113 10.69 -14.62 2.48
CA MET A 113 11.35 -15.58 1.59
C MET A 113 11.06 -17.03 1.95
N SER A 114 10.52 -17.32 3.14
CA SER A 114 10.14 -18.70 3.53
C SER A 114 8.98 -19.27 2.72
N ILE A 115 8.18 -18.41 2.09
CA ILE A 115 7.00 -18.78 1.29
C ILE A 115 7.16 -18.47 -0.20
N LEU A 116 8.22 -17.78 -0.59
CA LEU A 116 8.52 -17.48 -1.98
C LEU A 116 9.44 -18.54 -2.60
N PRO A 117 9.33 -18.78 -3.91
CA PRO A 117 10.28 -19.63 -4.62
C PRO A 117 11.72 -19.17 -4.43
N LYS A 118 12.65 -20.12 -4.30
CA LYS A 118 14.07 -19.83 -3.98
C LYS A 118 14.79 -19.04 -5.08
N GLU A 119 14.33 -19.14 -6.31
CA GLU A 119 14.85 -18.42 -7.48
C GLU A 119 14.46 -16.94 -7.51
N PHE A 120 13.55 -16.52 -6.65
CA PHE A 120 13.13 -15.13 -6.61
C PHE A 120 14.19 -14.25 -5.96
N THR A 121 14.38 -13.06 -6.52
CA THR A 121 15.26 -12.04 -5.92
C THR A 121 14.84 -11.77 -4.48
N LYS A 122 15.82 -11.73 -3.59
CA LYS A 122 15.60 -11.54 -2.16
C LYS A 122 14.80 -10.29 -1.86
N ILE A 123 13.74 -10.45 -1.06
CA ILE A 123 12.97 -9.40 -0.42
C ILE A 123 13.32 -9.39 1.06
N ASP A 124 13.67 -8.22 1.57
CA ASP A 124 14.10 -8.03 2.96
C ASP A 124 12.92 -7.66 3.89
N GLY A 125 11.79 -7.25 3.33
CA GLY A 125 10.59 -6.87 4.07
C GLY A 125 9.43 -6.47 3.18
N VAL A 126 8.33 -6.04 3.79
CA VAL A 126 7.13 -5.50 3.13
C VAL A 126 6.90 -4.08 3.61
N LEU A 127 6.77 -3.14 2.68
CA LEU A 127 6.37 -1.78 2.94
C LEU A 127 4.88 -1.65 2.65
N SER A 128 4.07 -1.60 3.71
CA SER A 128 2.62 -1.45 3.62
C SER A 128 2.18 0.03 3.66
N LEU A 129 0.90 0.27 3.38
CA LEU A 129 0.30 1.61 3.51
C LEU A 129 0.36 2.14 4.95
N LYS A 130 0.47 1.28 5.96
CA LYS A 130 0.65 1.69 7.36
C LYS A 130 1.85 2.60 7.56
N SER A 131 2.94 2.39 6.82
CA SER A 131 4.13 3.24 6.87
C SER A 131 3.82 4.72 6.60
N PHE A 132 2.80 5.00 5.81
CA PHE A 132 2.44 6.34 5.39
C PHE A 132 1.28 6.96 6.17
N ALA A 133 0.87 6.37 7.30
CA ALA A 133 -0.30 6.77 8.07
C ALA A 133 -0.30 8.25 8.55
N GLN A 134 0.85 8.92 8.53
CA GLN A 134 1.00 10.34 8.87
C GLN A 134 1.23 11.25 7.64
N ASN A 135 1.16 10.69 6.44
CA ASN A 135 1.48 11.37 5.20
C ASN A 135 0.25 11.47 4.27
N ILE A 136 0.41 12.25 3.21
CA ILE A 136 -0.42 12.14 2.02
C ILE A 136 0.48 11.53 0.94
N ILE A 137 0.01 10.51 0.25
CA ILE A 137 0.78 9.88 -0.82
C ILE A 137 0.00 9.87 -2.13
N THR A 138 0.72 9.93 -3.24
CA THR A 138 0.17 9.67 -4.57
C THR A 138 0.86 8.45 -5.17
N ILE A 139 0.06 7.50 -5.67
CA ILE A 139 0.51 6.25 -6.28
C ILE A 139 0.13 6.27 -7.75
N GLU A 140 1.12 6.21 -8.64
CA GLU A 140 0.98 5.97 -10.06
C GLU A 140 1.79 4.71 -10.41
N ILE A 141 1.23 3.55 -10.04
CA ILE A 141 1.97 2.28 -10.05
C ILE A 141 2.33 1.82 -11.46
N SER A 142 1.55 2.19 -12.47
CA SER A 142 1.85 1.94 -13.90
C SER A 142 3.12 2.62 -14.36
N LYS A 143 3.44 3.78 -13.79
CA LYS A 143 4.70 4.51 -14.05
C LYS A 143 5.81 4.20 -13.06
N ASN A 144 5.56 3.28 -12.12
CA ASN A 144 6.49 2.96 -11.03
C ASN A 144 6.81 4.17 -10.14
N ILE A 145 5.80 4.97 -9.80
CA ILE A 145 5.96 6.19 -9.02
C ILE A 145 5.12 6.11 -7.75
N LEU A 146 5.78 6.40 -6.63
CA LEU A 146 5.17 6.70 -5.34
C LEU A 146 5.64 8.10 -4.93
N ILE A 147 4.73 8.98 -4.57
CA ILE A 147 5.03 10.35 -4.15
C ILE A 147 4.58 10.53 -2.72
N ILE A 148 5.47 11.00 -1.85
CA ILE A 148 5.08 11.54 -0.54
C ILE A 148 4.86 13.03 -0.72
N GLU A 149 3.62 13.45 -0.54
CA GLU A 149 3.17 14.80 -0.82
C GLU A 149 3.47 15.75 0.35
N ASN A 150 3.73 17.01 0.02
CA ASN A 150 3.62 18.09 0.96
C ASN A 150 2.24 18.76 0.87
N ASN A 151 1.92 19.69 1.76
CA ASN A 151 0.61 20.35 1.79
C ASN A 151 0.27 21.12 0.50
N VAL A 152 1.25 21.60 -0.25
CA VAL A 152 1.04 22.35 -1.50
C VAL A 152 0.85 21.37 -2.66
N SER A 153 1.72 20.37 -2.77
CA SER A 153 1.61 19.36 -3.81
C SER A 153 0.36 18.49 -3.65
N ALA A 154 -0.04 18.16 -2.42
CA ALA A 154 -1.27 17.42 -2.14
C ALA A 154 -2.51 18.11 -2.71
N LYS A 155 -2.64 19.43 -2.49
CA LYS A 155 -3.75 20.21 -3.05
C LYS A 155 -3.78 20.18 -4.59
N LYS A 156 -2.62 20.14 -5.23
CA LYS A 156 -2.53 19.99 -6.69
C LYS A 156 -2.89 18.58 -7.13
N SER A 157 -2.42 17.57 -6.40
CA SER A 157 -2.63 16.16 -6.73
C SER A 157 -4.07 15.70 -6.61
N ILE A 158 -4.90 16.35 -5.78
CA ILE A 158 -6.34 16.04 -5.66
C ILE A 158 -7.22 16.86 -6.61
N LYS A 159 -6.67 17.94 -7.20
CA LYS A 159 -7.46 18.84 -8.05
C LYS A 159 -7.96 18.11 -9.30
N GLY A 160 -9.28 18.09 -9.48
CA GLY A 160 -9.94 17.45 -10.62
C GLY A 160 -10.17 15.95 -10.43
N LYS A 161 -9.64 15.34 -9.38
CA LYS A 161 -9.87 13.92 -9.07
C LYS A 161 -11.22 13.69 -8.40
N SER A 162 -11.71 12.47 -8.52
CA SER A 162 -12.94 12.03 -7.84
C SER A 162 -12.60 11.40 -6.50
N LEU A 163 -13.39 11.73 -5.47
CA LEU A 163 -13.31 11.08 -4.17
C LEU A 163 -13.95 9.69 -4.25
N LEU A 164 -13.27 8.68 -3.70
CA LEU A 164 -13.77 7.32 -3.58
C LEU A 164 -14.55 7.11 -2.27
N THR A 165 -15.53 6.24 -2.32
CA THR A 165 -16.10 5.64 -1.11
C THR A 165 -15.12 4.62 -0.57
N THR A 166 -14.58 4.85 0.63
CA THR A 166 -13.54 3.99 1.20
C THR A 166 -13.77 3.68 2.68
N ARG A 167 -13.18 2.57 3.15
CA ARG A 167 -13.03 2.24 4.56
C ARG A 167 -11.55 2.06 4.87
N PHE A 168 -11.11 2.64 5.99
CA PHE A 168 -9.78 2.45 6.56
C PHE A 168 -9.93 1.55 7.77
N ALA A 169 -9.48 0.32 7.66
CA ALA A 169 -9.54 -0.68 8.71
C ALA A 169 -8.16 -0.79 9.40
N ASN A 170 -8.13 -0.51 10.68
CA ASN A 170 -6.94 -0.69 11.51
C ASN A 170 -7.07 -2.02 12.29
N GLY A 171 -5.94 -2.70 12.49
CA GLY A 171 -5.88 -3.84 13.40
C GLY A 171 -6.06 -3.45 14.87
N ILE A 172 -6.32 -4.44 15.70
CA ILE A 172 -6.62 -4.26 17.14
C ILE A 172 -5.47 -3.54 17.87
N GLU A 173 -4.22 -3.89 17.53
CA GLU A 173 -3.02 -3.31 18.15
C GLU A 173 -2.56 -1.99 17.50
N GLY A 174 -3.21 -1.56 16.40
CA GLY A 174 -2.90 -0.33 15.71
C GLY A 174 -1.67 -0.36 14.83
N SER A 175 -0.99 -1.50 14.68
CA SER A 175 0.16 -1.68 13.78
C SER A 175 -0.24 -1.95 12.32
N GLU A 176 -1.51 -2.21 12.05
CA GLU A 176 -2.07 -2.58 10.77
C GLU A 176 -2.93 -1.47 10.16
N LEU A 177 -3.02 -1.46 8.84
CA LEU A 177 -3.93 -0.60 8.08
C LEU A 177 -4.26 -1.23 6.72
N ASN A 178 -5.54 -1.49 6.48
CA ASN A 178 -6.06 -1.86 5.18
C ASN A 178 -7.01 -0.78 4.64
N ILE A 179 -7.02 -0.57 3.34
CA ILE A 179 -7.99 0.29 2.65
C ILE A 179 -8.90 -0.58 1.82
N PHE A 180 -10.20 -0.38 1.99
CA PHE A 180 -11.23 -1.01 1.15
C PHE A 180 -11.91 0.05 0.32
N VAL A 181 -12.07 -0.23 -0.97
CA VAL A 181 -12.81 0.59 -1.93
C VAL A 181 -14.23 0.07 -2.04
N GLY A 182 -15.20 0.96 -1.87
CA GLY A 182 -16.63 0.64 -2.00
C GLY A 182 -17.04 0.60 -3.46
N ILE A 183 -17.52 -0.54 -3.91
CA ILE A 183 -18.03 -0.76 -5.26
C ILE A 183 -19.54 -0.96 -5.19
N PRO A 184 -20.35 -0.01 -5.72
CA PRO A 184 -21.80 -0.14 -5.72
C PRO A 184 -22.25 -1.22 -6.70
N LYS A 185 -23.16 -2.08 -6.27
CA LYS A 185 -23.84 -3.04 -7.15
C LYS A 185 -25.23 -3.32 -6.61
N ILE A 186 -26.26 -3.23 -7.48
CA ILE A 186 -27.65 -3.32 -7.09
C ILE A 186 -27.94 -2.25 -6.00
N ASN A 187 -28.38 -2.60 -4.84
CA ASN A 187 -28.71 -1.67 -3.73
C ASN A 187 -27.72 -1.75 -2.56
N ARG A 188 -26.48 -2.20 -2.81
CA ARG A 188 -25.46 -2.43 -1.79
C ARG A 188 -24.09 -1.93 -2.24
N ILE A 189 -23.23 -1.58 -1.27
CA ILE A 189 -21.79 -1.33 -1.47
C ILE A 189 -21.05 -2.58 -1.06
N TYR A 190 -20.21 -3.08 -1.96
CA TYR A 190 -19.28 -4.20 -1.75
C TYR A 190 -17.89 -3.65 -1.48
N TRP A 191 -17.17 -4.22 -0.52
CA TRP A 191 -15.92 -3.70 -0.03
C TRP A 191 -14.74 -4.53 -0.55
N PHE A 192 -13.97 -3.92 -1.45
CA PHE A 192 -12.84 -4.56 -2.11
C PHE A 192 -11.53 -4.08 -1.49
N LEU A 193 -10.69 -5.02 -1.04
CA LEU A 193 -9.35 -4.71 -0.56
C LEU A 193 -8.55 -4.04 -1.69
N PHE A 194 -7.86 -2.95 -1.39
CA PHE A 194 -6.97 -2.24 -2.29
C PHE A 194 -5.59 -2.88 -2.25
N ASP A 195 -5.28 -3.83 -3.17
CA ASP A 195 -4.15 -4.74 -3.07
C ASP A 195 -3.28 -4.77 -4.33
N SER A 196 -2.22 -3.96 -4.33
CA SER A 196 -1.21 -3.96 -5.42
C SER A 196 -0.25 -5.15 -5.36
N GLY A 197 -0.23 -5.91 -4.26
CA GLY A 197 0.52 -7.14 -4.12
C GLY A 197 -0.16 -8.34 -4.78
N ASN A 198 -1.45 -8.22 -5.12
CA ASN A 198 -2.16 -9.24 -5.88
C ASN A 198 -1.88 -9.06 -7.39
N SER A 199 -0.92 -9.81 -7.91
CA SER A 199 -0.57 -9.86 -9.34
C SER A 199 -1.49 -10.76 -10.18
N GLY A 200 -2.33 -11.57 -9.53
CA GLY A 200 -3.34 -12.41 -10.16
C GLY A 200 -4.58 -11.62 -10.62
N PRO A 201 -5.70 -12.30 -10.92
CA PRO A 201 -6.95 -11.65 -11.34
C PRO A 201 -7.57 -10.83 -10.20
N LEU A 202 -8.49 -9.91 -10.54
CA LEU A 202 -9.40 -9.32 -9.58
C LEU A 202 -10.20 -10.45 -8.93
N LEU A 203 -10.25 -10.50 -7.59
CA LEU A 203 -10.95 -11.56 -6.88
C LEU A 203 -12.33 -11.11 -6.43
N LEU A 204 -13.28 -12.04 -6.47
CA LEU A 204 -14.61 -11.95 -5.87
C LEU A 204 -14.76 -13.08 -4.84
N SER A 205 -15.40 -12.81 -3.71
CA SER A 205 -15.87 -13.90 -2.86
C SER A 205 -16.90 -14.76 -3.61
N ASN A 206 -17.17 -15.96 -3.13
CA ASN A 206 -18.20 -16.82 -3.72
C ASN A 206 -19.56 -16.10 -3.74
N GLU A 207 -19.93 -15.41 -2.66
CA GLU A 207 -21.18 -14.64 -2.56
C GLU A 207 -21.22 -13.46 -3.52
N SER A 208 -20.13 -12.71 -3.62
CA SER A 208 -20.03 -11.59 -4.54
C SER A 208 -20.09 -12.07 -6.00
N SER A 209 -19.52 -13.21 -6.31
CA SER A 209 -19.49 -13.75 -7.67
C SER A 209 -20.89 -14.02 -8.23
N GLU A 210 -21.83 -14.43 -7.39
CA GLU A 210 -23.23 -14.60 -7.77
C GLU A 210 -23.86 -13.28 -8.20
N ILE A 211 -23.54 -12.19 -7.49
CA ILE A 211 -24.06 -10.84 -7.78
C ILE A 211 -23.53 -10.29 -9.12
N TRP A 212 -22.28 -10.60 -9.45
CA TRP A 212 -21.68 -10.26 -10.74
C TRP A 212 -21.96 -11.28 -11.83
N LYS A 213 -22.74 -12.35 -11.51
CA LYS A 213 -23.09 -13.45 -12.43
C LYS A 213 -21.86 -14.17 -12.98
N ILE A 214 -20.82 -14.29 -12.17
CA ILE A 214 -19.63 -15.04 -12.48
C ILE A 214 -19.80 -16.45 -11.93
N LYS A 215 -20.05 -17.41 -12.81
CA LYS A 215 -20.28 -18.80 -12.43
C LYS A 215 -18.96 -19.50 -12.16
N LYS A 216 -18.83 -20.14 -11.01
CA LYS A 216 -17.63 -20.88 -10.60
C LYS A 216 -17.31 -22.02 -11.60
N GLU A 217 -18.32 -22.67 -12.13
CA GLU A 217 -18.20 -23.76 -13.11
C GLU A 217 -17.66 -23.31 -14.47
N THR A 218 -17.76 -22.00 -14.78
CA THR A 218 -17.23 -21.45 -16.04
C THR A 218 -15.80 -20.95 -15.91
N GLN A 219 -15.23 -21.01 -14.71
CA GLN A 219 -13.88 -20.57 -14.46
C GLN A 219 -12.87 -21.66 -14.82
N THR A 220 -11.76 -21.24 -15.39
CA THR A 220 -10.63 -22.07 -15.72
C THR A 220 -9.39 -21.54 -15.01
N ASP A 221 -8.38 -22.37 -14.80
CA ASP A 221 -7.07 -21.94 -14.29
C ASP A 221 -6.44 -20.88 -15.19
N ASN A 222 -6.82 -20.86 -16.46
CA ASN A 222 -6.52 -19.76 -17.37
C ASN A 222 -7.61 -18.69 -17.27
N PHE A 223 -7.49 -17.78 -16.28
CA PHE A 223 -8.46 -16.70 -16.03
C PHE A 223 -8.62 -15.71 -17.19
N GLU A 224 -7.70 -15.69 -18.17
CA GLU A 224 -7.85 -14.93 -19.42
C GLU A 224 -9.06 -15.39 -20.26
N LYS A 225 -9.53 -16.61 -20.06
CA LYS A 225 -10.72 -17.16 -20.71
C LYS A 225 -12.01 -16.89 -19.94
N ASN A 226 -11.93 -16.35 -18.72
CA ASN A 226 -13.10 -16.06 -17.90
C ASN A 226 -13.92 -14.90 -18.50
N PRO A 227 -15.24 -14.84 -18.24
CA PRO A 227 -16.07 -13.73 -18.70
C PRO A 227 -15.66 -12.41 -18.06
N GLU A 228 -15.78 -11.33 -18.81
CA GLU A 228 -15.62 -9.98 -18.28
C GLU A 228 -16.81 -9.58 -17.42
N ALA A 229 -16.53 -8.77 -16.40
CA ALA A 229 -17.51 -8.11 -15.59
C ALA A 229 -17.24 -6.61 -15.49
N GLU A 230 -18.27 -5.83 -15.18
CA GLU A 230 -18.17 -4.38 -15.01
C GLU A 230 -18.24 -4.02 -13.53
N PHE A 231 -17.29 -3.16 -13.14
CA PHE A 231 -17.16 -2.62 -11.79
C PHE A 231 -17.17 -1.09 -11.86
N ILE A 232 -18.01 -0.46 -11.05
CA ILE A 232 -18.05 1.00 -10.96
C ILE A 232 -17.14 1.43 -9.82
N ILE A 233 -15.98 1.99 -10.16
CA ILE A 233 -15.03 2.56 -9.21
C ILE A 233 -15.22 4.08 -9.22
N GLY A 234 -15.83 4.63 -8.17
CA GLY A 234 -16.23 6.02 -8.14
C GLY A 234 -17.19 6.36 -9.30
N LYS A 235 -16.70 7.12 -10.30
CA LYS A 235 -17.46 7.47 -11.50
C LYS A 235 -16.99 6.76 -12.77
N LYS A 236 -16.01 5.86 -12.65
CA LYS A 236 -15.41 5.17 -13.81
C LYS A 236 -15.87 3.73 -13.88
N ASN A 237 -16.07 3.25 -15.08
CA ASN A 237 -16.41 1.86 -15.35
C ASN A 237 -15.15 1.07 -15.69
N LEU A 238 -14.86 0.07 -14.89
CA LEU A 238 -13.76 -0.87 -15.08
C LEU A 238 -14.31 -2.18 -15.63
N LYS A 239 -13.89 -2.56 -16.84
CA LYS A 239 -14.10 -3.90 -17.40
C LYS A 239 -12.86 -4.76 -17.15
N ILE A 240 -13.06 -5.89 -16.50
CA ILE A 240 -11.97 -6.82 -16.14
C ILE A 240 -12.55 -8.22 -15.96
N LYS A 241 -11.71 -9.24 -16.11
CA LYS A 241 -12.06 -10.65 -15.90
C LYS A 241 -11.81 -11.03 -14.44
N PRO A 242 -12.84 -11.11 -13.61
CA PRO A 242 -12.68 -11.51 -12.21
C PRO A 242 -12.56 -13.01 -12.06
N PHE A 243 -12.09 -13.43 -10.90
CA PHE A 243 -12.03 -14.82 -10.50
C PHE A 243 -12.72 -15.00 -9.14
N ALA A 244 -13.71 -15.90 -9.05
CA ALA A 244 -14.37 -16.23 -7.79
C ALA A 244 -13.50 -17.18 -6.97
N ARG A 245 -13.30 -16.83 -5.71
CA ARG A 245 -12.50 -17.62 -4.77
C ARG A 245 -13.10 -17.55 -3.38
N ASP A 246 -12.83 -18.56 -2.58
CA ASP A 246 -13.14 -18.50 -1.15
C ASP A 246 -12.19 -17.52 -0.47
N ILE A 247 -12.71 -16.33 -0.15
CA ILE A 247 -11.99 -15.24 0.49
C ILE A 247 -12.86 -14.54 1.52
N ILE A 248 -12.24 -13.94 2.54
CA ILE A 248 -12.93 -13.29 3.65
C ILE A 248 -13.44 -11.87 3.36
N TYR A 249 -13.16 -11.33 2.17
CA TYR A 249 -13.59 -10.01 1.72
C TYR A 249 -14.67 -10.14 0.65
N ASP A 250 -15.44 -9.09 0.38
CA ASP A 250 -16.37 -9.07 -0.77
C ASP A 250 -15.59 -9.22 -2.09
N GLY A 251 -14.37 -8.65 -2.15
CA GLY A 251 -13.47 -8.77 -3.29
C GLY A 251 -12.09 -8.16 -3.01
N VAL A 252 -11.21 -8.29 -3.99
CA VAL A 252 -9.84 -7.73 -3.96
C VAL A 252 -9.53 -7.07 -5.29
N LEU A 253 -9.25 -5.76 -5.28
CA LEU A 253 -8.71 -5.05 -6.42
C LEU A 253 -7.25 -5.47 -6.61
N ASN A 254 -6.94 -6.01 -7.77
CA ASN A 254 -5.61 -6.47 -8.11
C ASN A 254 -4.75 -5.36 -8.70
N PHE A 255 -3.48 -5.68 -8.98
CA PHE A 255 -2.53 -4.78 -9.63
C PHE A 255 -3.10 -4.17 -10.92
N ASP A 256 -3.72 -4.99 -11.80
CA ASP A 256 -4.22 -4.52 -13.09
C ASP A 256 -5.35 -3.48 -12.95
N ALA A 257 -6.24 -3.67 -11.99
CA ALA A 257 -7.28 -2.70 -11.68
C ALA A 257 -6.70 -1.39 -11.13
N ILE A 258 -5.73 -1.48 -10.22
CA ILE A 258 -5.08 -0.33 -9.58
C ILE A 258 -4.21 0.42 -10.59
N SER A 259 -3.51 -0.26 -11.46
CA SER A 259 -2.58 0.35 -12.43
C SER A 259 -3.24 1.24 -13.48
N LYS A 260 -4.57 1.14 -13.65
CA LYS A 260 -5.33 1.97 -14.59
C LYS A 260 -5.57 3.39 -14.11
N TYR A 261 -5.26 3.70 -12.86
CA TYR A 261 -5.59 4.96 -12.21
C TYR A 261 -4.43 5.53 -11.41
N VAL A 262 -4.51 6.82 -11.13
CA VAL A 262 -3.63 7.50 -10.17
C VAL A 262 -4.41 7.74 -8.89
N PHE A 263 -3.91 7.26 -7.77
CA PHE A 263 -4.55 7.40 -6.46
C PHE A 263 -3.79 8.39 -5.60
N THR A 264 -4.50 9.31 -4.95
CA THR A 264 -3.96 10.14 -3.88
C THR A 264 -4.67 9.80 -2.58
N ILE A 265 -3.92 9.43 -1.56
CA ILE A 265 -4.42 8.91 -0.28
C ILE A 265 -4.01 9.88 0.82
N ASP A 266 -4.99 10.49 1.49
CA ASP A 266 -4.82 11.25 2.73
C ASP A 266 -5.23 10.36 3.91
N PHE A 267 -4.24 9.86 4.61
CA PHE A 267 -4.48 8.94 5.73
C PHE A 267 -5.08 9.63 6.94
N LYS A 268 -4.78 10.90 7.15
CA LYS A 268 -5.28 11.68 8.29
C LYS A 268 -6.77 11.95 8.15
N ASN A 269 -7.21 12.34 6.95
CA ASN A 269 -8.61 12.61 6.65
C ASN A 269 -9.37 11.34 6.21
N LYS A 270 -8.69 10.22 6.00
CA LYS A 270 -9.23 8.96 5.51
C LYS A 270 -9.92 9.11 4.16
N GLU A 271 -9.29 9.83 3.26
CA GLU A 271 -9.81 10.14 1.93
C GLU A 271 -8.90 9.56 0.85
N VAL A 272 -9.51 9.04 -0.21
CA VAL A 272 -8.81 8.53 -1.40
C VAL A 272 -9.41 9.18 -2.63
N TRP A 273 -8.60 9.93 -3.35
CA TRP A 273 -8.96 10.49 -4.66
C TRP A 273 -8.31 9.70 -5.78
N PHE A 274 -8.99 9.66 -6.93
CA PHE A 274 -8.46 8.96 -8.09
C PHE A 274 -8.86 9.62 -9.40
N GLU A 275 -8.09 9.38 -10.43
CA GLU A 275 -8.34 9.78 -11.82
C GLU A 275 -7.95 8.70 -12.84
#